data_fd01b14bba1e4d0def00a3c73ed0435e
#
_entry.id   fd01b14bba1e4d0def00a3c73ed0435e
#
_cell.length_a   1.000
_cell.length_b   1.000
_cell.length_c   1.000
_cell.angle_alpha   90.00
_cell.angle_beta   90.00
_cell.angle_gamma   90.00
#
_symmetry.space_group_name_H-M   'P 1'
#
loop_
_entity.id
_entity.type
_entity.pdbx_description
1 polymer ?
#
loop_
_entity_poly.entity_id
_entity_poly.type
_entity_poly.pdbx_seq_one_letter_code
_entity_poly.pdbx_strand_id
1 'polypeptide(L)'
;MPLMLTRDSIMSRMGGYRAGARGLLRNADAYARRDLRVTRSAEVSLSAFTFGVLQGRWKDKGGLTAFALPVDLLAGATFHIIGLFPFARPYAHHLHNLGDGALASFFTTTGYRVGERWGKSGSLKAGISGIFGDASDKPVAGGASIADQELASLVKAG
;
A
#
# COMPACT_ATOMS: atom_id res chain seq x y z
N MET A 1 -64.82 21.59 -7.54
CA MET A 1 -64.02 22.79 -7.22
C MET A 1 -62.60 22.60 -7.73
N PRO A 2 -62.11 23.37 -8.66
CA PRO A 2 -60.74 23.31 -9.11
C PRO A 2 -59.82 23.83 -8.00
N LEU A 3 -58.80 23.05 -7.61
CA LEU A 3 -57.77 23.46 -6.68
C LEU A 3 -56.93 24.57 -7.33
N MET A 4 -57.23 25.84 -6.97
CA MET A 4 -56.41 26.99 -7.37
C MET A 4 -55.04 26.85 -6.69
N LEU A 5 -54.04 26.39 -7.43
CA LEU A 5 -52.65 26.42 -7.01
C LEU A 5 -52.19 27.88 -6.96
N THR A 6 -52.09 28.44 -5.76
CA THR A 6 -51.54 29.78 -5.57
C THR A 6 -50.05 29.80 -5.90
N ARG A 7 -49.54 30.95 -6.41
CA ARG A 7 -48.12 31.14 -6.72
C ARG A 7 -47.22 30.70 -5.57
N ASP A 8 -47.62 31.00 -4.35
CA ASP A 8 -46.83 30.64 -3.14
C ASP A 8 -46.80 29.15 -2.88
N SER A 9 -47.87 28.41 -3.17
CA SER A 9 -47.88 26.94 -3.05
C SER A 9 -46.98 26.27 -4.09
N ILE A 10 -46.88 26.85 -5.30
CA ILE A 10 -45.98 26.37 -6.36
C ILE A 10 -44.52 26.63 -5.95
N MET A 11 -44.23 27.86 -5.50
CA MET A 11 -42.87 28.23 -5.08
C MET A 11 -42.37 27.40 -3.87
N SER A 12 -43.21 27.13 -2.89
CA SER A 12 -42.91 26.27 -1.76
C SER A 12 -42.61 24.85 -2.19
N ARG A 13 -43.40 24.24 -3.07
CA ARG A 13 -43.15 22.91 -3.63
C ARG A 13 -41.87 22.86 -4.43
N MET A 14 -41.59 23.87 -5.26
CA MET A 14 -40.33 23.95 -5.99
C MET A 14 -39.11 24.08 -5.07
N GLY A 15 -39.25 24.81 -3.96
CA GLY A 15 -38.23 24.90 -2.91
C GLY A 15 -37.93 23.55 -2.29
N GLY A 16 -38.96 22.74 -1.97
CA GLY A 16 -38.85 21.39 -1.46
C GLY A 16 -38.14 20.42 -2.42
N TYR A 17 -38.50 20.46 -3.71
CA TYR A 17 -37.83 19.63 -4.74
C TYR A 17 -36.36 20.00 -4.91
N ARG A 18 -36.01 21.30 -4.89
CA ARG A 18 -34.60 21.73 -4.95
C ARG A 18 -33.80 21.32 -3.73
N ALA A 19 -34.41 21.37 -2.53
CA ALA A 19 -33.76 20.90 -1.32
C ALA A 19 -33.53 19.37 -1.34
N GLY A 20 -34.54 18.62 -1.77
CA GLY A 20 -34.44 17.16 -1.96
C GLY A 20 -33.35 16.77 -2.97
N ALA A 21 -33.33 17.41 -4.14
CA ALA A 21 -32.32 17.16 -5.16
C ALA A 21 -30.89 17.44 -4.67
N ARG A 22 -30.68 18.55 -3.93
CA ARG A 22 -29.38 18.84 -3.30
C ARG A 22 -29.00 17.80 -2.26
N GLY A 23 -29.95 17.29 -1.50
CA GLY A 23 -29.72 16.18 -0.54
C GLY A 23 -29.24 14.90 -1.22
N LEU A 24 -29.92 14.52 -2.32
CA LEU A 24 -29.53 13.34 -3.11
C LEU A 24 -28.13 13.50 -3.72
N LEU A 25 -27.81 14.66 -4.29
CA LEU A 25 -26.47 14.92 -4.84
C LEU A 25 -25.38 14.82 -3.76
N ARG A 26 -25.59 15.41 -2.58
CA ARG A 26 -24.63 15.30 -1.47
C ARG A 26 -24.42 13.86 -1.03
N ASN A 27 -25.48 13.07 -0.97
CA ASN A 27 -25.40 11.66 -0.61
C ASN A 27 -24.64 10.87 -1.69
N ALA A 28 -24.95 11.08 -2.98
CA ALA A 28 -24.24 10.46 -4.10
C ALA A 28 -22.73 10.76 -4.06
N ASP A 29 -22.34 12.02 -3.82
CA ASP A 29 -20.94 12.41 -3.67
C ASP A 29 -20.28 11.77 -2.43
N ALA A 30 -21.03 11.60 -1.34
CA ALA A 30 -20.51 10.95 -0.14
C ALA A 30 -20.25 9.44 -0.38
N TYR A 31 -21.17 8.77 -1.09
CA TYR A 31 -20.99 7.37 -1.48
C TYR A 31 -19.82 7.22 -2.46
N ALA A 32 -19.74 8.04 -3.50
CA ALA A 32 -18.63 8.01 -4.46
C ALA A 32 -17.26 8.18 -3.77
N ARG A 33 -17.16 9.12 -2.82
CA ARG A 33 -15.92 9.30 -2.03
C ARG A 33 -15.62 8.12 -1.12
N ARG A 34 -16.63 7.43 -0.60
CA ARG A 34 -16.45 6.23 0.23
C ARG A 34 -15.92 5.08 -0.60
N ASP A 35 -16.50 4.83 -1.76
CA ASP A 35 -16.09 3.77 -2.68
C ASP A 35 -14.64 3.97 -3.14
N LEU A 36 -14.25 5.20 -3.47
CA LEU A 36 -12.86 5.52 -3.83
C LEU A 36 -11.88 5.21 -2.69
N ARG A 37 -12.24 5.46 -1.43
CA ARG A 37 -11.38 5.14 -0.28
C ARG A 37 -11.23 3.63 -0.09
N VAL A 38 -12.32 2.88 -0.20
CA VAL A 38 -12.29 1.41 -0.07
C VAL A 38 -11.46 0.81 -1.20
N THR A 39 -11.69 1.24 -2.44
CA THR A 39 -10.92 0.79 -3.61
C THR A 39 -9.43 1.08 -3.42
N ARG A 40 -9.08 2.31 -3.01
CA ARG A 40 -7.68 2.67 -2.72
C ARG A 40 -7.06 1.75 -1.68
N SER A 41 -7.73 1.53 -0.55
CA SER A 41 -7.19 0.68 0.52
C SER A 41 -7.00 -0.76 0.04
N ALA A 42 -7.95 -1.28 -0.75
CA ALA A 42 -7.85 -2.63 -1.30
C ALA A 42 -6.68 -2.75 -2.30
N GLU A 43 -6.52 -1.80 -3.21
CA GLU A 43 -5.45 -1.79 -4.21
C GLU A 43 -4.06 -1.67 -3.56
N VAL A 44 -3.90 -0.75 -2.61
CA VAL A 44 -2.64 -0.56 -1.87
C VAL A 44 -2.29 -1.84 -1.09
N SER A 45 -3.27 -2.42 -0.37
CA SER A 45 -3.04 -3.62 0.43
C SER A 45 -2.70 -4.83 -0.44
N LEU A 46 -3.42 -5.03 -1.55
CA LEU A 46 -3.18 -6.12 -2.48
C LEU A 46 -1.80 -6.00 -3.15
N SER A 47 -1.44 -4.81 -3.58
CA SER A 47 -0.12 -4.52 -4.15
C SER A 47 0.99 -4.76 -3.13
N ALA A 48 0.87 -4.23 -1.91
CA ALA A 48 1.85 -4.44 -0.85
C ALA A 48 2.01 -5.94 -0.52
N PHE A 49 0.90 -6.68 -0.40
CA PHE A 49 0.91 -8.12 -0.18
C PHE A 49 1.63 -8.87 -1.31
N THR A 50 1.30 -8.55 -2.56
CA THR A 50 1.89 -9.20 -3.74
C THR A 50 3.41 -9.00 -3.77
N PHE A 51 3.88 -7.76 -3.63
CA PHE A 51 5.32 -7.48 -3.59
C PHE A 51 5.99 -8.09 -2.36
N GLY A 52 5.32 -8.12 -1.21
CA GLY A 52 5.81 -8.80 0.00
C GLY A 52 6.01 -10.30 -0.22
N VAL A 53 5.04 -10.99 -0.85
CA VAL A 53 5.16 -12.41 -1.22
C VAL A 53 6.32 -12.64 -2.20
N LEU A 54 6.43 -11.79 -3.22
CA LEU A 54 7.53 -11.87 -4.18
C LEU A 54 8.89 -11.69 -3.49
N GLN A 55 9.06 -10.70 -2.64
CA GLN A 55 10.29 -10.49 -1.87
C GLN A 55 10.59 -11.68 -0.95
N GLY A 56 9.57 -12.21 -0.26
CA GLY A 56 9.71 -13.40 0.58
C GLY A 56 10.15 -14.62 -0.22
N ARG A 57 9.58 -14.85 -1.40
CA ARG A 57 9.91 -15.98 -2.28
C ARG A 57 11.37 -15.99 -2.75
N TRP A 58 11.97 -14.81 -2.93
CA TRP A 58 13.37 -14.65 -3.38
C TRP A 58 14.32 -14.21 -2.27
N LYS A 59 13.90 -14.26 -1.00
CA LYS A 59 14.71 -13.84 0.15
C LYS A 59 16.10 -14.52 0.18
N ASP A 60 16.14 -15.82 -0.02
CA ASP A 60 17.37 -16.63 0.04
C ASP A 60 18.34 -16.34 -1.12
N LYS A 61 17.84 -15.71 -2.18
CA LYS A 61 18.62 -15.30 -3.36
C LYS A 61 19.06 -13.82 -3.32
N GLY A 62 18.99 -13.19 -2.17
CA GLY A 62 19.32 -11.77 -2.00
C GLY A 62 18.14 -10.81 -2.24
N GLY A 63 16.91 -11.34 -2.37
CA GLY A 63 15.71 -10.55 -2.70
C GLY A 63 15.47 -10.42 -4.20
N LEU A 64 14.28 -9.93 -4.55
CA LEU A 64 13.93 -9.64 -5.95
C LEU A 64 14.49 -8.28 -6.35
N THR A 65 15.57 -8.28 -7.14
CA THR A 65 16.25 -7.06 -7.58
C THR A 65 16.32 -6.98 -9.09
N ALA A 66 16.25 -5.76 -9.64
CA ALA A 66 16.53 -5.45 -11.02
C ALA A 66 17.40 -4.19 -11.07
N PHE A 67 18.43 -4.18 -11.91
CA PHE A 67 19.41 -3.06 -12.00
C PHE A 67 20.06 -2.71 -10.65
N ALA A 68 20.31 -3.71 -9.80
CA ALA A 68 20.81 -3.56 -8.43
C ALA A 68 19.86 -2.82 -7.45
N LEU A 69 18.61 -2.57 -7.84
CA LEU A 69 17.58 -1.96 -7.01
C LEU A 69 16.47 -2.97 -6.68
N PRO A 70 15.82 -2.88 -5.52
CA PRO A 70 14.66 -3.70 -5.20
C PRO A 70 13.51 -3.46 -6.19
N VAL A 71 12.90 -4.55 -6.66
CA VAL A 71 11.84 -4.48 -7.70
C VAL A 71 10.60 -3.73 -7.19
N ASP A 72 10.27 -3.84 -5.93
CA ASP A 72 9.16 -3.10 -5.31
C ASP A 72 9.39 -1.58 -5.31
N LEU A 73 10.63 -1.13 -5.04
CA LEU A 73 11.00 0.29 -5.18
C LEU A 73 10.88 0.76 -6.63
N LEU A 74 11.43 -0.02 -7.58
CA LEU A 74 11.34 0.30 -9.01
C LEU A 74 9.90 0.32 -9.51
N ALA A 75 9.10 -0.68 -9.14
CA ALA A 75 7.69 -0.76 -9.52
C ALA A 75 6.90 0.43 -8.95
N GLY A 76 7.12 0.76 -7.67
CA GLY A 76 6.49 1.91 -7.04
C GLY A 76 6.78 3.21 -7.77
N ALA A 77 8.07 3.50 -8.03
CA ALA A 77 8.47 4.69 -8.78
C ALA A 77 7.89 4.69 -10.20
N THR A 78 7.94 3.55 -10.90
CA THR A 78 7.44 3.42 -12.27
C THR A 78 5.93 3.67 -12.35
N PHE A 79 5.14 3.08 -11.47
CA PHE A 79 3.69 3.31 -11.44
C PHE A 79 3.34 4.78 -11.19
N HIS A 80 4.05 5.45 -10.29
CA HIS A 80 3.85 6.88 -10.06
C HIS A 80 4.22 7.71 -11.30
N ILE A 81 5.35 7.43 -11.93
CA ILE A 81 5.79 8.13 -13.14
C ILE A 81 4.78 7.93 -14.27
N ILE A 82 4.36 6.69 -14.55
CA ILE A 82 3.38 6.40 -15.60
C ILE A 82 2.06 7.12 -15.32
N GLY A 83 1.61 7.14 -14.06
CA GLY A 83 0.38 7.83 -13.67
C GLY A 83 0.37 9.35 -13.93
N LEU A 84 1.54 9.97 -14.10
CA LEU A 84 1.65 11.40 -14.43
C LEU A 84 1.46 11.68 -15.93
N PHE A 85 1.56 10.68 -16.80
CA PHE A 85 1.43 10.91 -18.25
C PHE A 85 -0.02 11.10 -18.68
N PRO A 86 -0.28 11.97 -19.68
CA PRO A 86 -1.63 12.25 -20.16
C PRO A 86 -2.40 11.02 -20.65
N PHE A 87 -1.73 10.05 -21.28
CA PHE A 87 -2.34 8.82 -21.77
C PHE A 87 -2.82 7.89 -20.65
N ALA A 88 -2.22 8.00 -19.46
CA ALA A 88 -2.57 7.19 -18.29
C ALA A 88 -3.67 7.83 -17.43
N ARG A 89 -4.12 9.06 -17.75
CA ARG A 89 -5.11 9.82 -16.96
C ARG A 89 -6.32 9.02 -16.48
N PRO A 90 -6.98 8.19 -17.32
CA PRO A 90 -8.14 7.42 -16.87
C PRO A 90 -7.81 6.42 -15.73
N TYR A 91 -6.57 5.97 -15.66
CA TYR A 91 -6.09 4.95 -14.72
C TYR A 91 -5.10 5.52 -13.68
N ALA A 92 -4.84 6.82 -13.70
CA ALA A 92 -3.80 7.44 -12.87
C ALA A 92 -3.95 7.11 -11.38
N HIS A 93 -5.17 7.16 -10.85
CA HIS A 93 -5.43 6.84 -9.45
C HIS A 93 -5.13 5.37 -9.10
N HIS A 94 -5.43 4.43 -9.98
CA HIS A 94 -5.08 3.02 -9.78
C HIS A 94 -3.56 2.80 -9.82
N LEU A 95 -2.89 3.44 -10.79
CA LEU A 95 -1.43 3.37 -10.88
C LEU A 95 -0.76 3.94 -9.62
N HIS A 96 -1.22 5.09 -9.12
CA HIS A 96 -0.70 5.64 -7.88
C HIS A 96 -0.97 4.72 -6.67
N ASN A 97 -2.16 4.12 -6.57
CA ASN A 97 -2.47 3.18 -5.50
C ASN A 97 -1.59 1.92 -5.55
N LEU A 98 -1.35 1.36 -6.75
CA LEU A 98 -0.43 0.23 -6.94
C LEU A 98 1.01 0.63 -6.59
N GLY A 99 1.42 1.83 -6.97
CA GLY A 99 2.71 2.41 -6.61
C GLY A 99 2.88 2.56 -5.11
N ASP A 100 1.88 3.12 -4.43
CA ASP A 100 1.84 3.27 -2.97
C ASP A 100 2.02 1.89 -2.28
N GLY A 101 1.34 0.84 -2.79
CA GLY A 101 1.45 -0.51 -2.24
C GLY A 101 2.84 -1.13 -2.46
N ALA A 102 3.44 -0.95 -3.62
CA ALA A 102 4.80 -1.42 -3.89
C ALA A 102 5.82 -0.71 -2.98
N LEU A 103 5.71 0.60 -2.82
CA LEU A 103 6.55 1.38 -1.89
C LEU A 103 6.32 0.97 -0.44
N ALA A 104 5.08 0.69 -0.04
CA ALA A 104 4.78 0.20 1.30
C ALA A 104 5.48 -1.14 1.57
N SER A 105 5.49 -2.08 0.60
CA SER A 105 6.25 -3.33 0.69
C SER A 105 7.73 -3.07 0.89
N PHE A 106 8.33 -2.21 0.06
CA PHE A 106 9.74 -1.83 0.16
C PHE A 106 10.08 -1.25 1.53
N PHE A 107 9.33 -0.25 2.00
CA PHE A 107 9.60 0.39 3.29
C PHE A 107 9.40 -0.56 4.46
N THR A 108 8.39 -1.43 4.42
CA THR A 108 8.16 -2.43 5.46
C THR A 108 9.32 -3.42 5.54
N THR A 109 9.76 -3.97 4.40
CA THR A 109 10.87 -4.91 4.33
C THR A 109 12.18 -4.27 4.78
N THR A 110 12.43 -3.05 4.33
CA THR A 110 13.62 -2.27 4.69
C THR A 110 13.59 -1.91 6.17
N GLY A 111 12.47 -1.44 6.68
CA GLY A 111 12.29 -1.10 8.08
C GLY A 111 12.50 -2.31 9.00
N TYR A 112 11.99 -3.48 8.61
CA TYR A 112 12.23 -4.73 9.33
C TYR A 112 13.73 -5.06 9.40
N ARG A 113 14.45 -5.00 8.28
CA ARG A 113 15.90 -5.25 8.24
C ARG A 113 16.69 -4.27 9.09
N VAL A 114 16.32 -2.98 9.06
CA VAL A 114 16.93 -1.95 9.91
C VAL A 114 16.70 -2.26 11.39
N GLY A 115 15.47 -2.60 11.76
CA GLY A 115 15.11 -2.97 13.13
C GLY A 115 15.85 -4.21 13.63
N GLU A 116 15.96 -5.24 12.81
CA GLU A 116 16.70 -6.45 13.13
C GLU A 116 18.20 -6.17 13.38
N ARG A 117 18.82 -5.39 12.49
CA ARG A 117 20.24 -5.00 12.66
C ARG A 117 20.45 -4.11 13.88
N TRP A 118 19.54 -3.17 14.12
CA TRP A 118 19.58 -2.35 15.31
C TRP A 118 19.47 -3.19 16.58
N GLY A 119 18.53 -4.13 16.64
CA GLY A 119 18.42 -5.07 17.76
C GLY A 119 19.69 -5.86 18.05
N LYS A 120 20.38 -6.31 16.99
CA LYS A 120 21.63 -7.06 17.10
C LYS A 120 22.85 -6.19 17.46
N SER A 121 22.94 -4.98 16.94
CA SER A 121 24.11 -4.10 17.08
C SER A 121 24.01 -3.07 18.21
N GLY A 122 22.80 -2.85 18.73
CA GLY A 122 22.51 -1.74 19.66
C GLY A 122 22.59 -0.34 19.05
N SER A 123 22.83 -0.22 17.73
CA SER A 123 23.04 1.05 17.02
C SER A 123 22.13 1.21 15.82
N LEU A 124 21.30 2.26 15.83
CA LEU A 124 20.47 2.64 14.68
C LEU A 124 21.31 2.95 13.42
N LYS A 125 22.50 3.53 13.61
CA LYS A 125 23.43 3.82 12.49
C LYS A 125 23.82 2.53 11.74
N ALA A 126 24.13 1.45 12.47
CA ALA A 126 24.43 0.14 11.88
C ALA A 126 23.21 -0.48 11.17
N GLY A 127 21.98 -0.23 11.68
CA GLY A 127 20.75 -0.62 11.00
C GLY A 127 20.58 0.07 9.65
N ILE A 128 20.81 1.37 9.59
CA ILE A 128 20.59 2.20 8.40
C ILE A 128 21.68 1.99 7.33
N SER A 129 22.95 1.81 7.72
CA SER A 129 24.07 1.68 6.78
C SER A 129 23.90 0.55 5.75
N GLY A 130 23.11 -0.45 6.03
CA GLY A 130 22.85 -1.56 5.11
C GLY A 130 21.61 -1.42 4.21
N ILE A 131 20.95 -0.26 4.14
CA ILE A 131 19.74 -0.08 3.31
C ILE A 131 20.08 -0.17 1.81
N PHE A 132 21.20 0.42 1.38
CA PHE A 132 21.59 0.54 -0.03
C PHE A 132 22.69 -0.44 -0.44
N GLY A 133 22.88 -1.50 0.34
CA GLY A 133 23.77 -2.59 0.00
C GLY A 133 25.23 -2.27 0.32
N ASP A 134 25.70 -2.76 1.44
CA ASP A 134 27.09 -3.13 1.52
C ASP A 134 27.23 -4.39 0.65
N ALA A 135 27.92 -4.28 -0.50
CA ALA A 135 28.17 -5.42 -1.38
C ALA A 135 28.98 -6.54 -0.69
N SER A 136 29.36 -6.31 0.56
CA SER A 136 30.05 -7.23 1.43
C SER A 136 29.12 -8.08 2.32
N ASP A 137 27.83 -7.77 2.39
CA ASP A 137 26.86 -8.63 3.08
C ASP A 137 26.68 -9.91 2.27
N LYS A 138 27.60 -10.84 2.44
CA LYS A 138 27.31 -12.27 2.20
C LYS A 138 25.98 -12.56 2.92
N PRO A 139 25.02 -13.25 2.26
CA PRO A 139 23.80 -13.63 2.93
C PRO A 139 24.22 -14.27 4.25
N VAL A 140 23.78 -13.67 5.36
CA VAL A 140 23.94 -14.33 6.66
C VAL A 140 23.19 -15.63 6.49
N ALA A 141 23.94 -16.73 6.34
CA ALA A 141 23.41 -18.07 6.24
C ALA A 141 22.43 -18.20 7.39
N GLY A 142 21.15 -18.47 7.04
CA GLY A 142 20.00 -18.34 7.91
C GLY A 142 20.35 -18.73 9.33
N GLY A 143 20.31 -17.74 10.22
CA GLY A 143 20.28 -18.03 11.63
C GLY A 143 19.05 -18.90 11.82
N ALA A 144 19.26 -20.16 12.24
CA ALA A 144 18.18 -21.08 12.56
C ALA A 144 17.19 -20.31 13.43
N SER A 145 15.91 -20.32 13.07
CA SER A 145 14.90 -19.63 13.86
C SER A 145 14.97 -20.18 15.29
N ILE A 146 14.56 -19.39 16.28
CA ILE A 146 14.50 -19.88 17.67
C ILE A 146 13.77 -21.22 17.73
N ALA A 147 12.73 -21.40 16.89
CA ALA A 147 12.01 -22.66 16.73
C ALA A 147 12.89 -23.79 16.20
N ASP A 148 13.80 -23.53 15.25
CA ASP A 148 14.73 -24.56 14.74
C ASP A 148 15.80 -24.92 15.76
N GLN A 149 16.21 -23.98 16.60
CA GLN A 149 17.14 -24.24 17.71
C GLN A 149 16.48 -25.04 18.85
N GLU A 150 15.22 -24.73 19.18
CA GLU A 150 14.43 -25.50 20.14
C GLU A 150 14.17 -26.92 19.64
N LEU A 151 13.78 -27.08 18.37
CA LEU A 151 13.59 -28.40 17.77
C LEU A 151 14.88 -29.22 17.76
N ALA A 152 16.01 -28.62 17.41
CA ALA A 152 17.32 -29.29 17.45
C ALA A 152 17.74 -29.66 18.86
N SER A 153 17.39 -28.90 19.89
CA SER A 153 17.64 -29.20 21.29
C SER A 153 16.78 -30.35 21.79
N LEU A 154 15.53 -30.44 21.38
CA LEU A 154 14.61 -31.54 21.73
C LEU A 154 15.03 -32.86 21.09
N VAL A 155 15.51 -32.85 19.84
CA VAL A 155 16.01 -34.03 19.13
C VAL A 155 17.31 -34.56 19.75
N LYS A 156 18.14 -33.71 20.37
CA LYS A 156 19.38 -34.12 21.06
C LYS A 156 19.15 -34.66 22.46
N ALA A 157 18.01 -34.43 23.07
CA ALA A 157 17.70 -34.84 24.43
C ALA A 157 16.92 -36.16 24.53
N GLY A 158 16.55 -36.78 23.41
CA GLY A 158 15.91 -38.09 23.30
C GLY A 158 16.82 -39.12 22.67
#